data_3ac2e2c8eca143ebc06bf6b693440617
#
_entry.id   3ac2e2c8eca143ebc06bf6b693440617
#
_cell.length_a   1.000
_cell.length_b   1.000
_cell.length_c   1.000
_cell.angle_alpha   90.00
_cell.angle_beta   90.00
_cell.angle_gamma   90.00
#
_symmetry.space_group_name_H-M   'P 1'
#
loop_
_entity.id
_entity.type
_entity.pdbx_description
1 polymer ?
#
loop_
_entity_poly.entity_id
_entity_poly.type
_entity_poly.pdbx_seq_one_letter_code
_entity_poly.pdbx_strand_id
1 'polypeptide(L)'
;RTPLHLACASGHVDVVTYLVENQCKLNLFDNDNRSPLMKAAQCQQEKCVIVLLEHGADPNLADADGNTALHLAVLSANTTIAGLLLEHNANIDAQNKEGYTPLILAVSEHHEEIVEFLLKKGADVHARDQCER
;
A
#
# COMPACT_ATOMS: atom_id res chain seq x y z
N ARG A 1 -17.64 5.35 0.40
CA ARG A 1 -17.05 4.61 1.49
C ARG A 1 -17.85 3.36 1.80
N THR A 2 -17.24 2.22 1.79
CA THR A 2 -17.95 0.96 2.06
C THR A 2 -17.69 0.51 3.50
N PRO A 3 -18.52 -0.42 4.02
CA PRO A 3 -18.23 -1.02 5.33
C PRO A 3 -16.82 -1.62 5.40
N LEU A 4 -16.31 -2.17 4.29
CA LEU A 4 -14.97 -2.75 4.27
C LEU A 4 -13.90 -1.66 4.46
N HIS A 5 -14.05 -0.49 3.84
CA HIS A 5 -13.12 0.63 4.04
C HIS A 5 -13.07 1.03 5.52
N LEU A 6 -14.25 1.16 6.15
CA LEU A 6 -14.33 1.56 7.55
C LEU A 6 -13.70 0.51 8.48
N ALA A 7 -13.99 -0.76 8.23
CA ALA A 7 -13.43 -1.85 9.03
C ALA A 7 -11.90 -1.89 8.92
N CYS A 8 -11.38 -1.69 7.69
CA CYS A 8 -9.94 -1.67 7.47
C CYS A 8 -9.27 -0.49 8.15
N ALA A 9 -9.86 0.69 8.06
CA ALA A 9 -9.28 1.88 8.70
C ALA A 9 -9.27 1.75 10.23
N SER A 10 -10.30 1.11 10.80
CA SER A 10 -10.44 0.97 12.25
C SER A 10 -9.71 -0.25 12.82
N GLY A 11 -9.19 -1.12 11.96
CA GLY A 11 -8.47 -2.31 12.42
C GLY A 11 -9.35 -3.43 12.96
N HIS A 12 -10.63 -3.43 12.63
CA HIS A 12 -11.55 -4.49 13.05
C HIS A 12 -11.40 -5.73 12.17
N VAL A 13 -10.33 -6.49 12.40
CA VAL A 13 -9.96 -7.62 11.55
C VAL A 13 -11.07 -8.68 11.47
N ASP A 14 -11.82 -8.88 12.56
CA ASP A 14 -12.93 -9.86 12.56
C ASP A 14 -14.02 -9.44 11.56
N VAL A 15 -14.32 -8.15 11.52
CA VAL A 15 -15.31 -7.61 10.58
C VAL A 15 -14.78 -7.70 9.14
N VAL A 16 -13.50 -7.36 8.93
CA VAL A 16 -12.87 -7.48 7.62
C VAL A 16 -12.96 -8.92 7.12
N THR A 17 -12.59 -9.89 7.96
CA THR A 17 -12.63 -11.30 7.61
C THR A 17 -14.06 -11.73 7.22
N TYR A 18 -15.04 -11.34 8.03
CA TYR A 18 -16.43 -11.66 7.76
C TYR A 18 -16.88 -11.10 6.41
N LEU A 19 -16.56 -9.84 6.13
CA LEU A 19 -16.96 -9.19 4.89
C LEU A 19 -16.32 -9.85 3.67
N VAL A 20 -15.01 -10.15 3.73
CA VAL A 20 -14.34 -10.77 2.58
C VAL A 20 -14.81 -12.21 2.37
N GLU A 21 -15.13 -12.94 3.43
CA GLU A 21 -15.66 -14.30 3.31
C GLU A 21 -17.07 -14.32 2.72
N ASN A 22 -17.79 -13.22 2.86
CA ASN A 22 -19.13 -13.07 2.28
C ASN A 22 -19.10 -12.39 0.92
N GLN A 23 -17.96 -12.47 0.24
CA GLN A 23 -17.78 -12.08 -1.17
C GLN A 23 -18.02 -10.59 -1.45
N CYS A 24 -17.71 -9.73 -0.48
CA CYS A 24 -17.77 -8.31 -0.77
C CYS A 24 -16.66 -7.94 -1.77
N LYS A 25 -16.87 -6.87 -2.52
CA LYS A 25 -15.89 -6.43 -3.51
C LYS A 25 -14.69 -5.80 -2.80
N LEU A 26 -13.48 -6.28 -3.14
CA LEU A 26 -12.27 -5.88 -2.45
C LEU A 26 -11.63 -4.62 -3.03
N ASN A 27 -11.87 -4.34 -4.31
CA ASN A 27 -11.10 -3.30 -5.00
C ASN A 27 -11.90 -2.03 -5.30
N LEU A 28 -12.95 -1.76 -4.53
CA LEU A 28 -13.74 -0.53 -4.68
C LEU A 28 -13.01 0.65 -4.07
N PHE A 29 -13.14 1.81 -4.70
CA PHE A 29 -12.52 3.03 -4.21
C PHE A 29 -13.50 3.85 -3.35
N ASP A 30 -12.98 4.50 -2.30
CA ASP A 30 -13.77 5.43 -1.50
C ASP A 30 -13.71 6.85 -2.12
N ASN A 31 -14.15 7.85 -1.38
CA ASN A 31 -14.17 9.23 -1.86
C ASN A 31 -12.79 9.82 -2.10
N ASP A 32 -11.75 9.23 -1.50
CA ASP A 32 -10.36 9.64 -1.71
C ASP A 32 -9.70 8.81 -2.79
N ASN A 33 -10.48 8.02 -3.53
CA ASN A 33 -10.00 7.09 -4.54
C ASN A 33 -9.05 6.04 -3.97
N ARG A 34 -9.29 5.60 -2.75
CA ARG A 34 -8.48 4.57 -2.09
C ARG A 34 -9.27 3.28 -1.92
N SER A 35 -8.58 2.16 -2.19
CA SER A 35 -9.14 0.84 -1.96
C SER A 35 -9.08 0.49 -0.47
N PRO A 36 -9.80 -0.56 -0.03
CA PRO A 36 -9.68 -1.03 1.35
C PRO A 36 -8.25 -1.36 1.75
N LEU A 37 -7.47 -1.97 0.84
CA LEU A 37 -6.07 -2.30 1.10
C LEU A 37 -5.26 -1.03 1.36
N MET A 38 -5.46 0.02 0.55
CA MET A 38 -4.79 1.29 0.76
C MET A 38 -5.15 1.89 2.12
N LYS A 39 -6.42 1.81 2.52
CA LYS A 39 -6.83 2.30 3.83
C LYS A 39 -6.16 1.54 4.95
N ALA A 40 -6.09 0.21 4.85
CA ALA A 40 -5.44 -0.60 5.86
C ALA A 40 -3.95 -0.26 5.95
N ALA A 41 -3.28 -0.08 4.81
CA ALA A 41 -1.87 0.28 4.78
C ALA A 41 -1.64 1.67 5.38
N GLN A 42 -2.47 2.63 5.02
CA GLN A 42 -2.37 4.01 5.52
C GLN A 42 -2.55 4.07 7.04
N CYS A 43 -3.48 3.28 7.56
CA CYS A 43 -3.80 3.25 8.99
C CYS A 43 -2.96 2.22 9.76
N GLN A 44 -2.00 1.58 9.10
CA GLN A 44 -1.06 0.62 9.69
C GLN A 44 -1.76 -0.59 10.33
N GLN A 45 -2.83 -1.06 9.69
CA GLN A 45 -3.60 -2.20 10.18
C GLN A 45 -3.08 -3.48 9.53
N GLU A 46 -1.99 -4.01 10.07
CA GLU A 46 -1.25 -5.12 9.46
C GLU A 46 -2.10 -6.37 9.25
N LYS A 47 -2.91 -6.72 10.24
CA LYS A 47 -3.75 -7.93 10.14
C LYS A 47 -4.81 -7.78 9.05
N CYS A 48 -5.35 -6.57 8.88
CA CYS A 48 -6.32 -6.32 7.81
C CYS A 48 -5.65 -6.42 6.44
N VAL A 49 -4.41 -5.92 6.33
CA VAL A 49 -3.63 -6.05 5.10
C VAL A 49 -3.46 -7.53 4.73
N ILE A 50 -3.09 -8.36 5.70
CA ILE A 50 -2.91 -9.79 5.48
C ILE A 50 -4.20 -10.43 4.95
N VAL A 51 -5.32 -10.19 5.61
CA VAL A 51 -6.60 -10.77 5.21
C VAL A 51 -6.98 -10.35 3.79
N LEU A 52 -6.83 -9.06 3.48
CA LEU A 52 -7.17 -8.56 2.15
C LEU A 52 -6.30 -9.20 1.07
N LEU A 53 -4.99 -9.26 1.30
CA LEU A 53 -4.08 -9.84 0.32
C LEU A 53 -4.32 -11.32 0.12
N GLU A 54 -4.61 -12.05 1.20
CA GLU A 54 -4.91 -13.49 1.11
C GLU A 54 -6.19 -13.76 0.34
N HIS A 55 -7.10 -12.81 0.27
CA HIS A 55 -8.35 -12.95 -0.48
C HIS A 55 -8.30 -12.28 -1.86
N GLY A 56 -7.12 -11.88 -2.31
CA GLY A 56 -6.93 -11.41 -3.68
C GLY A 56 -7.09 -9.92 -3.91
N ALA A 57 -7.00 -9.10 -2.86
CA ALA A 57 -6.99 -7.65 -3.06
C ALA A 57 -5.80 -7.25 -3.93
N ASP A 58 -6.03 -6.33 -4.86
CA ASP A 58 -5.00 -5.89 -5.80
C ASP A 58 -4.07 -4.87 -5.15
N PRO A 59 -2.78 -5.19 -4.96
CA PRO A 59 -1.84 -4.26 -4.32
C PRO A 59 -1.38 -3.14 -5.25
N ASN A 60 -1.70 -3.21 -6.54
CA ASN A 60 -1.16 -2.25 -7.51
C ASN A 60 -2.17 -1.18 -7.94
N LEU A 61 -3.32 -1.10 -7.30
CA LEU A 61 -4.26 0.00 -7.53
C LEU A 61 -3.67 1.30 -7.01
N ALA A 62 -4.00 2.41 -7.67
CA ALA A 62 -3.47 3.72 -7.32
C ALA A 62 -4.61 4.66 -6.91
N ASP A 63 -4.34 5.55 -5.96
CA ASP A 63 -5.30 6.57 -5.55
C ASP A 63 -5.24 7.78 -6.51
N ALA A 64 -5.90 8.88 -6.12
CA ALA A 64 -5.96 10.08 -6.95
C ALA A 64 -4.58 10.69 -7.22
N ASP A 65 -3.62 10.50 -6.33
CA ASP A 65 -2.26 11.00 -6.48
C ASP A 65 -1.33 9.97 -7.16
N GLY A 66 -1.89 8.84 -7.57
CA GLY A 66 -1.10 7.77 -8.18
C GLY A 66 -0.36 6.90 -7.16
N ASN A 67 -0.58 7.10 -5.88
CA ASN A 67 0.08 6.31 -4.84
C ASN A 67 -0.57 4.93 -4.74
N THR A 68 0.26 3.90 -4.71
CA THR A 68 -0.20 2.53 -4.43
C THR A 68 -0.17 2.29 -2.92
N ALA A 69 -0.66 1.13 -2.50
CA ALA A 69 -0.57 0.74 -1.09
C ALA A 69 0.88 0.75 -0.60
N LEU A 70 1.83 0.37 -1.46
CA LEU A 70 3.25 0.37 -1.09
C LEU A 70 3.76 1.79 -0.81
N HIS A 71 3.36 2.78 -1.63
CA HIS A 71 3.68 4.18 -1.35
C HIS A 71 3.15 4.60 0.02
N LEU A 72 1.91 4.21 0.33
CA LEU A 72 1.29 4.57 1.61
C LEU A 72 2.00 3.90 2.79
N ALA A 73 2.46 2.64 2.62
CA ALA A 73 3.24 1.96 3.65
C ALA A 73 4.57 2.68 3.89
N VAL A 74 5.20 3.16 2.82
CA VAL A 74 6.45 3.93 2.92
C VAL A 74 6.21 5.24 3.69
N LEU A 75 5.13 5.95 3.38
CA LEU A 75 4.80 7.19 4.09
C LEU A 75 4.56 6.95 5.58
N SER A 76 4.04 5.77 5.93
CA SER A 76 3.83 5.38 7.33
C SER A 76 5.07 4.76 7.97
N ALA A 77 6.16 4.61 7.21
CA ALA A 77 7.41 3.99 7.65
C ALA A 77 7.19 2.56 8.17
N ASN A 78 6.25 1.83 7.59
CA ASN A 78 5.89 0.49 8.06
C ASN A 78 6.50 -0.58 7.16
N THR A 79 7.66 -1.13 7.58
CA THR A 79 8.36 -2.15 6.80
C THR A 79 7.59 -3.47 6.75
N THR A 80 6.83 -3.79 7.80
CA THR A 80 6.04 -5.01 7.85
C THR A 80 4.98 -5.00 6.74
N ILE A 81 4.23 -3.92 6.62
CA ILE A 81 3.20 -3.81 5.57
C ILE A 81 3.87 -3.78 4.19
N ALA A 82 4.97 -3.04 4.05
CA ALA A 82 5.70 -3.01 2.77
C ALA A 82 6.13 -4.42 2.35
N GLY A 83 6.64 -5.22 3.30
CA GLY A 83 7.05 -6.59 3.02
C GLY A 83 5.87 -7.47 2.61
N LEU A 84 4.74 -7.34 3.29
CA LEU A 84 3.53 -8.09 2.96
C LEU A 84 3.05 -7.78 1.54
N LEU A 85 3.06 -6.51 1.17
CA LEU A 85 2.66 -6.08 -0.17
C LEU A 85 3.58 -6.68 -1.23
N LEU A 86 4.89 -6.63 -0.99
CA LEU A 86 5.86 -7.17 -1.94
C LEU A 86 5.74 -8.68 -2.08
N GLU A 87 5.42 -9.39 -0.99
CA GLU A 87 5.18 -10.83 -1.05
C GLU A 87 3.97 -11.18 -1.93
N HIS A 88 3.05 -10.25 -2.11
CA HIS A 88 1.85 -10.43 -2.92
C HIS A 88 1.93 -9.68 -4.25
N ASN A 89 3.15 -9.49 -4.75
CA ASN A 89 3.42 -8.97 -6.10
C ASN A 89 3.11 -7.48 -6.29
N ALA A 90 3.21 -6.69 -5.23
CA ALA A 90 3.18 -5.24 -5.39
C ALA A 90 4.38 -4.82 -6.25
N ASN A 91 4.17 -3.87 -7.16
CA ASN A 91 5.25 -3.37 -8.02
C ASN A 91 6.15 -2.44 -7.20
N ILE A 92 7.37 -2.89 -6.93
CA ILE A 92 8.32 -2.14 -6.11
C ILE A 92 8.76 -0.83 -6.78
N ASP A 93 8.65 -0.74 -8.09
CA ASP A 93 9.08 0.42 -8.85
C ASP A 93 7.91 1.23 -9.43
N ALA A 94 6.70 1.05 -8.88
CA ALA A 94 5.52 1.81 -9.31
C ALA A 94 5.75 3.31 -9.07
N GLN A 95 5.38 4.12 -10.05
CA GLN A 95 5.51 5.59 -9.95
C GLN A 95 4.15 6.22 -9.69
N ASN A 96 4.11 7.18 -8.76
CA ASN A 96 2.92 7.99 -8.56
C ASN A 96 2.88 9.11 -9.60
N LYS A 97 1.94 10.04 -9.46
CA LYS A 97 1.78 11.13 -10.45
C LYS A 97 2.98 12.07 -10.51
N GLU A 98 3.76 12.14 -9.44
CA GLU A 98 4.99 12.95 -9.41
C GLU A 98 6.18 12.18 -9.98
N GLY A 99 5.99 10.91 -10.36
CA GLY A 99 7.05 10.05 -10.83
C GLY A 99 7.84 9.38 -9.72
N TYR A 100 7.38 9.47 -8.47
CA TYR A 100 8.09 8.88 -7.34
C TYR A 100 7.81 7.39 -7.24
N THR A 101 8.90 6.60 -7.20
CA THR A 101 8.81 5.21 -6.78
C THR A 101 8.77 5.16 -5.26
N PRO A 102 8.41 4.02 -4.66
CA PRO A 102 8.51 3.89 -3.20
C PRO A 102 9.90 4.23 -2.66
N LEU A 103 10.97 3.86 -3.38
CA LEU A 103 12.34 4.17 -2.94
C LEU A 103 12.60 5.68 -2.95
N ILE A 104 12.23 6.38 -4.02
CA ILE A 104 12.40 7.83 -4.11
C ILE A 104 11.61 8.50 -2.99
N LEU A 105 10.39 8.05 -2.75
CA LEU A 105 9.55 8.59 -1.69
C LEU A 105 10.19 8.37 -0.31
N ALA A 106 10.74 7.17 -0.06
CA ALA A 106 11.41 6.87 1.20
C ALA A 106 12.61 7.77 1.43
N VAL A 107 13.40 8.03 0.38
CA VAL A 107 14.55 8.94 0.47
C VAL A 107 14.07 10.36 0.76
N SER A 108 13.02 10.80 0.06
CA SER A 108 12.45 12.14 0.25
C SER A 108 11.95 12.35 1.68
N GLU A 109 11.40 11.30 2.29
CA GLU A 109 10.86 11.36 3.66
C GLU A 109 11.89 11.03 4.72
N HIS A 110 13.14 10.76 4.34
CA HIS A 110 14.24 10.40 5.25
C HIS A 110 13.98 9.15 6.09
N HIS A 111 13.24 8.18 5.53
CA HIS A 111 12.97 6.90 6.20
C HIS A 111 14.08 5.90 5.86
N GLU A 112 15.21 6.00 6.55
CA GLU A 112 16.41 5.21 6.25
C GLU A 112 16.17 3.70 6.30
N GLU A 113 15.42 3.24 7.30
CA GLU A 113 15.13 1.81 7.45
C GLU A 113 14.35 1.28 6.24
N ILE A 114 13.37 2.05 5.77
CA ILE A 114 12.59 1.69 4.59
C ILE A 114 13.48 1.72 3.34
N VAL A 115 14.38 2.69 3.22
CA VAL A 115 15.31 2.77 2.09
C VAL A 115 16.12 1.47 2.01
N GLU A 116 16.72 1.07 3.11
CA GLU A 116 17.50 -0.17 3.15
C GLU A 116 16.66 -1.39 2.81
N PHE A 117 15.43 -1.44 3.35
CA PHE A 117 14.52 -2.53 3.11
C PHE A 117 14.18 -2.65 1.63
N LEU A 118 13.82 -1.54 0.98
CA LEU A 118 13.47 -1.54 -0.44
C LEU A 118 14.64 -1.94 -1.31
N LEU A 119 15.85 -1.49 -0.99
CA LEU A 119 17.04 -1.87 -1.74
C LEU A 119 17.31 -3.37 -1.64
N LYS A 120 17.13 -3.96 -0.46
CA LYS A 120 17.26 -5.40 -0.28
C LYS A 120 16.22 -6.19 -1.08
N LYS A 121 15.07 -5.59 -1.33
CA LYS A 121 14.00 -6.22 -2.09
C LYS A 121 14.10 -5.97 -3.60
N GLY A 122 15.15 -5.30 -4.05
CA GLY A 122 15.43 -5.13 -5.47
C GLY A 122 14.89 -3.85 -6.09
N ALA A 123 14.60 -2.84 -5.31
CA ALA A 123 14.18 -1.56 -5.86
C ALA A 123 15.27 -0.98 -6.78
N ASP A 124 14.83 -0.33 -7.85
CA ASP A 124 15.74 0.27 -8.83
C ASP A 124 16.38 1.52 -8.25
N VAL A 125 17.70 1.46 -7.98
CA VAL A 125 18.44 2.59 -7.42
C VAL A 125 18.61 3.73 -8.42
N HIS A 126 18.39 3.46 -9.70
CA HIS A 126 18.52 4.45 -10.75
C HIS A 126 17.19 5.04 -11.20
N ALA A 127 16.09 4.69 -10.51
CA ALA A 127 14.79 5.26 -10.80
C ALA A 127 14.83 6.79 -10.59
N ARG A 128 14.10 7.50 -11.43
CA ARG A 128 14.07 8.97 -11.38
C ARG A 128 12.64 9.45 -11.34
N ASP A 129 12.41 10.56 -10.64
CA ASP A 129 11.12 11.22 -10.66
C ASP A 129 10.94 11.98 -11.99
N GLN A 130 9.83 12.69 -12.12
CA GLN A 130 9.54 13.44 -13.35
C GLN A 130 10.51 14.60 -13.57
N CYS A 131 11.21 15.01 -12.55
CA CYS A 131 12.23 16.07 -12.63
C CYS A 131 13.62 15.51 -12.90
N GLU A 132 13.76 14.21 -13.08
CA GLU A 132 15.03 13.52 -13.37
C GLU A 132 16.09 13.72 -12.27
N ARG A 133 15.67 13.73 -11.03
CA ARG A 133 16.59 13.89 -9.89
C ARG A 133 17.10 12.58 -9.33
#